data_bfd080d39e2f81fbec6a926623275ff7
#
_entry.id   bfd080d39e2f81fbec6a926623275ff7
#
_cell.length_a   1.000
_cell.length_b   1.000
_cell.length_c   1.000
_cell.angle_alpha   90.00
_cell.angle_beta   90.00
_cell.angle_gamma   90.00
#
_symmetry.space_group_name_H-M   'P 1'
#
loop_
_entity.id
_entity.type
_entity.pdbx_description
1 polymer ?
#
loop_
_entity_poly.entity_id
_entity_poly.type
_entity_poly.pdbx_seq_one_letter_code
_entity_poly.pdbx_strand_id
1 'polypeptide(L)'
;MFSVGGDGTFREICSAVKGMGIPVAYIPMGSANGMREDLPSGDSPWESFEMLMATYHTRNLDLVRINGIDSMHVADVGLNAQLVKAYEQDKNRGILTYAKYLFGAVRAQETYRFRFTVDGKQYEKKGAMLAIANGTRYGSGLTFNVKGNPFDNRFEVIVIGRINLGAVVRAGWTKFFNEMKYDNYFCVSGRRASVDISRVTTLQVDGEVGGRFNHLEVEMEEEKVPVLFCRTPR
;
A
#
# COMPACT_ATOMS: atom_id res chain seq x y z
N MET A 1 16.49 -9.02 -13.75
CA MET A 1 16.78 -9.47 -12.35
C MET A 1 15.54 -10.17 -11.80
N PHE A 2 15.69 -11.23 -10.99
CA PHE A 2 14.55 -11.86 -10.33
C PHE A 2 14.46 -11.40 -8.87
N SER A 3 13.29 -10.91 -8.48
CA SER A 3 12.93 -10.65 -7.10
C SER A 3 12.10 -11.84 -6.59
N VAL A 4 12.72 -12.68 -5.78
CA VAL A 4 12.08 -13.87 -5.20
C VAL A 4 11.84 -13.59 -3.72
N GLY A 5 10.60 -13.24 -3.34
CA GLY A 5 10.30 -12.84 -1.97
C GLY A 5 8.93 -12.17 -1.84
N GLY A 6 8.72 -11.48 -0.73
CA GLY A 6 7.53 -10.65 -0.50
C GLY A 6 7.68 -9.22 -1.04
N ASP A 7 6.67 -8.39 -0.74
CA ASP A 7 6.62 -6.99 -1.18
C ASP A 7 7.83 -6.17 -0.72
N GLY A 8 8.34 -6.41 0.50
CA GLY A 8 9.53 -5.73 1.03
C GLY A 8 10.79 -6.01 0.20
N THR A 9 11.07 -7.29 -0.12
CA THR A 9 12.20 -7.68 -0.98
C THR A 9 12.07 -7.06 -2.38
N PHE A 10 10.86 -7.07 -2.93
CA PHE A 10 10.59 -6.48 -4.23
C PHE A 10 10.82 -4.98 -4.22
N ARG A 11 10.37 -4.28 -3.19
CA ARG A 11 10.60 -2.84 -3.00
C ARG A 11 12.10 -2.51 -2.93
N GLU A 12 12.87 -3.24 -2.10
CA GLU A 12 14.31 -3.02 -1.97
C GLU A 12 15.04 -3.17 -3.30
N ILE A 13 14.70 -4.23 -4.06
CA ILE A 13 15.29 -4.46 -5.39
C ILE A 13 14.90 -3.34 -6.36
N CYS A 14 13.61 -2.96 -6.40
CA CYS A 14 13.15 -1.89 -7.28
C CYS A 14 13.83 -0.56 -6.94
N SER A 15 13.95 -0.21 -5.67
CA SER A 15 14.66 1.00 -5.22
C SER A 15 16.14 0.97 -5.60
N ALA A 16 16.79 -0.20 -5.51
CA ALA A 16 18.21 -0.35 -5.84
C ALA A 16 18.51 -0.24 -7.35
N VAL A 17 17.59 -0.67 -8.21
CA VAL A 17 17.77 -0.64 -9.69
C VAL A 17 17.06 0.52 -10.38
N LYS A 18 16.43 1.39 -9.60
CA LYS A 18 15.74 2.58 -10.11
C LYS A 18 16.67 3.42 -10.99
N GLY A 19 16.19 3.82 -12.17
CA GLY A 19 16.98 4.57 -13.15
C GLY A 19 18.03 3.78 -13.93
N MET A 20 18.29 2.52 -13.57
CA MET A 20 19.31 1.70 -14.25
C MET A 20 18.79 1.00 -15.51
N GLY A 21 17.49 1.03 -15.78
CA GLY A 21 16.89 0.32 -16.92
C GLY A 21 16.93 -1.21 -16.80
N ILE A 22 17.26 -1.74 -15.62
CA ILE A 22 17.31 -3.19 -15.35
C ILE A 22 15.89 -3.70 -15.08
N PRO A 23 15.34 -4.61 -15.90
CA PRO A 23 14.02 -5.15 -15.67
C PRO A 23 14.02 -6.11 -14.48
N VAL A 24 12.98 -5.97 -13.64
CA VAL A 24 12.76 -6.80 -12.43
C VAL A 24 11.56 -7.71 -12.66
N ALA A 25 11.77 -9.01 -12.51
CA ALA A 25 10.72 -10.02 -12.53
C ALA A 25 10.27 -10.33 -11.09
N TYR A 26 8.99 -10.23 -10.81
CA TYR A 26 8.43 -10.50 -9.49
C TYR A 26 7.97 -11.94 -9.34
N ILE A 27 8.55 -12.67 -8.38
CA ILE A 27 8.13 -14.02 -7.98
C ILE A 27 7.69 -13.96 -6.51
N PRO A 28 6.36 -13.92 -6.25
CA PRO A 28 5.83 -13.72 -4.91
C PRO A 28 6.05 -14.95 -4.02
N MET A 29 6.77 -14.74 -2.90
CA MET A 29 7.01 -15.75 -1.85
C MET A 29 6.76 -15.21 -0.43
N GLY A 30 6.20 -14.02 -0.31
CA GLY A 30 5.85 -13.42 0.98
C GLY A 30 4.48 -13.86 1.50
N SER A 31 4.14 -13.43 2.72
CA SER A 31 2.87 -13.76 3.37
C SER A 31 1.68 -12.96 2.83
N ALA A 32 1.90 -11.73 2.36
CA ALA A 32 0.85 -10.82 1.89
C ALA A 32 0.82 -10.70 0.37
N ASN A 33 1.97 -10.45 -0.26
CA ASN A 33 2.16 -10.30 -1.70
C ASN A 33 1.14 -9.33 -2.33
N GLY A 34 1.05 -8.10 -1.78
CA GLY A 34 0.07 -7.09 -2.20
C GLY A 34 0.18 -6.70 -3.68
N MET A 35 1.41 -6.71 -4.22
CA MET A 35 1.67 -6.40 -5.63
C MET A 35 1.22 -7.50 -6.60
N ARG A 36 0.85 -8.70 -6.14
CA ARG A 36 0.43 -9.82 -6.99
C ARG A 36 -0.79 -9.50 -7.86
N GLU A 37 -1.66 -8.64 -7.40
CA GLU A 37 -2.86 -8.22 -8.16
C GLU A 37 -2.50 -7.24 -9.30
N ASP A 38 -1.55 -6.35 -9.03
CA ASP A 38 -1.10 -5.37 -10.00
C ASP A 38 -0.04 -5.96 -10.96
N LEU A 39 0.67 -7.00 -10.51
CA LEU A 39 1.65 -7.79 -11.25
C LEU A 39 1.22 -9.26 -11.28
N PRO A 40 0.36 -9.65 -12.23
CA PRO A 40 -0.13 -11.03 -12.33
C PRO A 40 0.99 -12.06 -12.38
N SER A 41 0.85 -13.08 -11.55
CA SER A 41 1.82 -14.17 -11.35
C SER A 41 1.09 -15.51 -11.20
N GLY A 42 1.81 -16.62 -11.28
CA GLY A 42 1.27 -17.95 -11.05
C GLY A 42 0.84 -18.19 -9.60
N ASP A 43 0.14 -19.29 -9.34
CA ASP A 43 -0.34 -19.66 -8.00
C ASP A 43 0.78 -20.17 -7.09
N SER A 44 1.91 -20.56 -7.67
CA SER A 44 3.12 -20.93 -6.95
C SER A 44 4.33 -20.14 -7.47
N PRO A 45 5.43 -20.05 -6.70
CA PRO A 45 6.67 -19.43 -7.16
C PRO A 45 7.23 -20.11 -8.42
N TRP A 46 7.14 -21.43 -8.49
CA TRP A 46 7.61 -22.21 -9.65
C TRP A 46 6.76 -21.91 -10.90
N GLU A 47 5.46 -21.90 -10.76
CA GLU A 47 4.55 -21.55 -11.86
C GLU A 47 4.79 -20.10 -12.33
N SER A 48 4.99 -19.17 -11.41
CA SER A 48 5.36 -17.79 -11.75
C SER A 48 6.63 -17.72 -12.57
N PHE A 49 7.64 -18.51 -12.22
CA PHE A 49 8.89 -18.59 -12.96
C PHE A 49 8.67 -19.20 -14.36
N GLU A 50 7.96 -20.32 -14.47
CA GLU A 50 7.64 -20.94 -15.78
C GLU A 50 6.85 -20.01 -16.69
N MET A 51 5.85 -19.32 -16.16
CA MET A 51 5.06 -18.35 -16.90
C MET A 51 5.91 -17.18 -17.41
N LEU A 52 6.83 -16.64 -16.57
CA LEU A 52 7.77 -15.59 -16.96
C LEU A 52 8.75 -16.06 -18.05
N MET A 53 9.21 -17.30 -17.98
CA MET A 53 10.09 -17.88 -19.01
C MET A 53 9.35 -18.15 -20.33
N ALA A 54 8.07 -18.46 -20.27
CA ALA A 54 7.25 -18.72 -21.45
C ALA A 54 6.80 -17.42 -22.14
N THR A 55 6.26 -16.48 -21.38
CA THR A 55 5.75 -15.19 -21.91
C THR A 55 5.72 -14.15 -20.83
N TYR A 56 6.31 -13.00 -21.08
CA TYR A 56 6.28 -11.85 -20.17
C TYR A 56 5.85 -10.57 -20.88
N HIS A 57 5.32 -9.67 -20.10
CA HIS A 57 5.10 -8.28 -20.47
C HIS A 57 6.01 -7.39 -19.65
N THR A 58 6.42 -6.27 -20.24
CA THR A 58 7.21 -5.26 -19.57
C THR A 58 6.39 -3.98 -19.43
N ARG A 59 6.31 -3.44 -18.22
CA ARG A 59 5.77 -2.09 -17.97
C ARG A 59 6.69 -1.35 -17.02
N ASN A 60 6.65 -0.04 -17.07
CA ASN A 60 7.39 0.81 -16.15
C ASN A 60 6.56 1.03 -14.89
N LEU A 61 6.95 0.39 -13.80
CA LEU A 61 6.34 0.55 -12.48
C LEU A 61 6.63 1.95 -11.95
N ASP A 62 5.60 2.62 -11.52
CA ASP A 62 5.68 3.91 -10.85
C ASP A 62 6.12 3.71 -9.40
N LEU A 63 6.91 4.65 -8.90
CA LEU A 63 7.28 4.73 -7.49
C LEU A 63 6.79 6.06 -6.93
N VAL A 64 6.39 6.04 -5.66
CA VAL A 64 5.99 7.23 -4.92
C VAL A 64 7.04 7.50 -3.85
N ARG A 65 7.62 8.69 -3.83
CA ARG A 65 8.54 9.11 -2.78
C ARG A 65 7.79 9.84 -1.68
N ILE A 66 7.97 9.38 -0.43
CA ILE A 66 7.34 9.95 0.77
C ILE A 66 8.43 10.25 1.78
N ASN A 67 8.70 11.53 2.04
CA ASN A 67 9.80 11.98 2.90
C ASN A 67 11.15 11.30 2.58
N GLY A 68 11.44 11.07 1.29
CA GLY A 68 12.66 10.43 0.82
C GLY A 68 12.64 8.90 0.82
N ILE A 69 11.53 8.27 1.22
CA ILE A 69 11.34 6.80 1.21
C ILE A 69 10.50 6.42 0.00
N ASP A 70 11.00 5.51 -0.83
CA ASP A 70 10.28 4.99 -1.98
C ASP A 70 9.20 3.98 -1.53
N SER A 71 7.99 4.16 -2.02
CA SER A 71 6.86 3.23 -1.92
C SER A 71 6.41 2.82 -3.30
N MET A 72 6.17 1.55 -3.50
CA MET A 72 5.64 1.03 -4.77
C MET A 72 4.17 0.63 -4.68
N HIS A 73 3.66 0.46 -3.47
CA HIS A 73 2.33 -0.08 -3.24
C HIS A 73 1.45 0.86 -2.41
N VAL A 74 1.71 0.98 -1.11
CA VAL A 74 0.92 1.84 -0.22
C VAL A 74 1.71 2.27 1.01
N ALA A 75 1.58 3.54 1.35
CA ALA A 75 2.02 4.07 2.63
C ALA A 75 0.85 4.67 3.39
N ASP A 76 0.90 4.67 4.71
CA ASP A 76 -0.15 5.26 5.52
C ASP A 76 0.32 5.77 6.87
N VAL A 77 -0.51 6.61 7.45
CA VAL A 77 -0.39 7.14 8.81
C VAL A 77 -1.70 6.95 9.56
N GLY A 78 -1.60 6.71 10.85
CA GLY A 78 -2.75 6.55 11.74
C GLY A 78 -3.03 5.09 12.09
N LEU A 79 -4.26 4.64 11.89
CA LEU A 79 -4.75 3.36 12.42
C LEU A 79 -3.90 2.15 11.99
N ASN A 80 -3.60 2.03 10.71
CA ASN A 80 -2.88 0.86 10.20
C ASN A 80 -1.38 0.88 10.55
N ALA A 81 -0.74 2.04 10.49
CA ALA A 81 0.66 2.17 10.90
C ALA A 81 0.88 1.79 12.36
N GLN A 82 -0.10 2.05 13.24
CA GLN A 82 -0.08 1.61 14.63
C GLN A 82 -0.22 0.08 14.74
N LEU A 83 -1.08 -0.51 13.90
CA LEU A 83 -1.29 -1.95 13.84
C LEU A 83 -0.04 -2.68 13.34
N VAL A 84 0.56 -2.23 12.24
CA VAL A 84 1.80 -2.81 11.69
C VAL A 84 2.90 -2.79 12.74
N LYS A 85 3.11 -1.64 13.38
CA LYS A 85 4.10 -1.51 14.46
C LYS A 85 3.87 -2.49 15.61
N ALA A 86 2.62 -2.68 16.04
CA ALA A 86 2.28 -3.62 17.12
C ALA A 86 2.46 -5.08 16.69
N TYR A 87 2.11 -5.39 15.44
CA TYR A 87 2.25 -6.73 14.87
C TYR A 87 3.71 -7.14 14.65
N GLU A 88 4.57 -6.21 14.22
CA GLU A 88 6.01 -6.46 14.04
C GLU A 88 6.72 -6.85 15.34
N GLN A 89 6.24 -6.33 16.47
CA GLN A 89 6.80 -6.61 17.80
C GLN A 89 6.35 -7.97 18.37
N ASP A 90 5.34 -8.63 17.79
CA ASP A 90 4.88 -9.94 18.25
C ASP A 90 5.69 -11.07 17.62
N LYS A 91 6.08 -12.03 18.46
CA LYS A 91 6.80 -13.24 18.02
C LYS A 91 5.89 -14.22 17.29
N ASN A 92 4.59 -14.21 17.58
CA ASN A 92 3.60 -15.07 16.96
C ASN A 92 3.01 -14.38 15.73
N ARG A 93 3.40 -14.79 14.55
CA ARG A 93 2.88 -14.28 13.29
C ARG A 93 1.76 -15.17 12.77
N GLY A 94 0.70 -14.58 12.22
CA GLY A 94 -0.41 -15.31 11.63
C GLY A 94 -1.70 -14.48 11.59
N ILE A 95 -2.68 -15.00 10.88
CA ILE A 95 -3.95 -14.30 10.63
C ILE A 95 -4.74 -14.00 11.91
N LEU A 96 -4.69 -14.88 12.89
CA LEU A 96 -5.35 -14.69 14.18
C LEU A 96 -4.68 -13.60 15.02
N THR A 97 -3.36 -13.55 15.01
CA THR A 97 -2.59 -12.49 15.68
C THR A 97 -2.85 -11.14 15.03
N TYR A 98 -2.84 -11.08 13.70
CA TYR A 98 -3.21 -9.87 12.95
C TYR A 98 -4.63 -9.42 13.28
N ALA A 99 -5.61 -10.33 13.27
CA ALA A 99 -7.01 -10.01 13.61
C ALA A 99 -7.16 -9.45 15.04
N LYS A 100 -6.42 -9.99 16.01
CA LYS A 100 -6.42 -9.50 17.41
C LYS A 100 -5.93 -8.05 17.49
N TYR A 101 -4.79 -7.75 16.85
CA TYR A 101 -4.24 -6.39 16.86
C TYR A 101 -5.14 -5.40 16.12
N LEU A 102 -5.70 -5.83 15.02
CA LEU A 102 -6.63 -5.03 14.25
C LEU A 102 -7.90 -4.67 15.02
N PHE A 103 -8.49 -5.65 15.73
CA PHE A 103 -9.63 -5.40 16.60
C PHE A 103 -9.29 -4.39 17.71
N GLY A 104 -8.12 -4.55 18.32
CA GLY A 104 -7.61 -3.61 19.32
C GLY A 104 -7.39 -2.21 18.73
N ALA A 105 -6.78 -2.11 17.55
CA ALA A 105 -6.52 -0.85 16.87
C ALA A 105 -7.81 -0.13 16.48
N VAL A 106 -8.81 -0.85 15.94
CA VAL A 106 -10.12 -0.27 15.62
C VAL A 106 -10.85 0.23 16.88
N ARG A 107 -10.75 -0.49 18.00
CA ARG A 107 -11.37 -0.07 19.27
C ARG A 107 -10.69 1.17 19.86
N ALA A 108 -9.35 1.24 19.75
CA ALA A 108 -8.53 2.34 20.26
C ALA A 108 -8.29 3.45 19.23
N GLN A 109 -8.94 3.40 18.06
CA GLN A 109 -8.67 4.31 16.96
C GLN A 109 -8.77 5.77 17.38
N GLU A 110 -7.75 6.50 17.05
CA GLU A 110 -7.69 7.94 17.22
C GLU A 110 -8.14 8.64 15.94
N THR A 111 -8.60 9.88 16.06
CA THR A 111 -8.95 10.71 14.92
C THR A 111 -7.89 11.79 14.76
N TYR A 112 -7.37 11.91 13.55
CA TYR A 112 -6.44 12.94 13.14
C TYR A 112 -7.17 14.00 12.29
N ARG A 113 -6.65 15.22 12.30
CA ARG A 113 -6.98 16.23 11.30
C ARG A 113 -5.84 16.25 10.31
N PHE A 114 -6.19 16.07 9.04
CA PHE A 114 -5.28 16.14 7.91
C PHE A 114 -5.59 17.39 7.11
N ARG A 115 -4.59 18.28 6.96
CA ARG A 115 -4.61 19.38 5.99
C ARG A 115 -3.63 19.01 4.90
N PHE A 116 -4.08 19.02 3.68
CA PHE A 116 -3.20 18.59 2.60
C PHE A 116 -3.50 19.31 1.30
N THR A 117 -2.47 19.43 0.49
CA THR A 117 -2.54 19.96 -0.86
C THR A 117 -2.21 18.83 -1.83
N VAL A 118 -2.99 18.67 -2.89
CA VAL A 118 -2.73 17.73 -3.98
C VAL A 118 -2.77 18.50 -5.29
N ASP A 119 -1.66 18.52 -6.02
CA ASP A 119 -1.50 19.26 -7.28
C ASP A 119 -2.04 20.71 -7.18
N GLY A 120 -1.71 21.40 -6.08
CA GLY A 120 -2.10 22.78 -5.79
C GLY A 120 -3.51 22.98 -5.21
N LYS A 121 -4.35 21.95 -5.11
CA LYS A 121 -5.68 22.02 -4.49
C LYS A 121 -5.62 21.65 -3.02
N GLN A 122 -6.20 22.50 -2.17
CA GLN A 122 -6.21 22.33 -0.73
C GLN A 122 -7.43 21.56 -0.23
N TYR A 123 -7.21 20.73 0.78
CA TYR A 123 -8.22 19.91 1.42
C TYR A 123 -8.00 19.90 2.94
N GLU A 124 -9.08 19.79 3.71
CA GLU A 124 -9.04 19.48 5.13
C GLU A 124 -10.02 18.35 5.41
N LYS A 125 -9.56 17.28 6.04
CA LYS A 125 -10.36 16.11 6.41
C LYS A 125 -10.00 15.63 7.81
N LYS A 126 -10.98 15.00 8.47
CA LYS A 126 -10.77 14.26 9.72
C LYS A 126 -10.91 12.77 9.43
N GLY A 127 -10.00 11.97 9.96
CA GLY A 127 -10.03 10.52 9.76
C GLY A 127 -9.19 9.76 10.77
N ALA A 128 -9.40 8.47 10.85
CA ALA A 128 -8.57 7.57 11.63
C ALA A 128 -7.27 7.20 10.92
N MET A 129 -7.24 7.36 9.58
CA MET A 129 -6.13 6.98 8.72
C MET A 129 -6.07 7.86 7.48
N LEU A 130 -4.87 8.20 7.03
CA LEU A 130 -4.60 8.71 5.70
C LEU A 130 -3.60 7.78 5.03
N ALA A 131 -3.90 7.39 3.79
CA ALA A 131 -3.01 6.58 2.98
C ALA A 131 -2.64 7.28 1.68
N ILE A 132 -1.45 6.96 1.21
CA ILE A 132 -0.92 7.28 -0.11
C ILE A 132 -0.82 5.95 -0.85
N ALA A 133 -1.62 5.76 -1.87
CA ALA A 133 -1.73 4.48 -2.57
C ALA A 133 -1.32 4.62 -4.04
N ASN A 134 -0.46 3.74 -4.48
CA ASN A 134 -0.06 3.57 -5.87
C ASN A 134 -0.79 2.38 -6.50
N GLY A 135 -0.88 1.26 -5.78
CA GLY A 135 -1.57 0.04 -6.20
C GLY A 135 -3.05 -0.02 -5.80
N THR A 136 -3.71 -1.13 -6.20
CA THR A 136 -5.16 -1.32 -6.01
C THR A 136 -5.53 -1.88 -4.64
N ARG A 137 -4.69 -2.73 -4.04
CA ARG A 137 -5.02 -3.49 -2.83
C ARG A 137 -4.13 -3.14 -1.66
N TYR A 138 -4.64 -3.41 -0.49
CA TYR A 138 -3.89 -3.40 0.76
C TYR A 138 -3.40 -4.81 1.08
N GLY A 139 -2.19 -4.97 1.60
CA GLY A 139 -1.41 -6.19 1.81
C GLY A 139 -2.08 -7.51 2.19
N SER A 140 -3.35 -7.54 2.55
CA SER A 140 -4.11 -8.77 2.85
C SER A 140 -5.22 -9.08 1.84
N GLY A 141 -5.14 -8.53 0.62
CA GLY A 141 -6.16 -8.71 -0.42
C GLY A 141 -7.39 -7.81 -0.28
N LEU A 142 -7.34 -6.81 0.62
CA LEU A 142 -8.40 -5.82 0.77
C LEU A 142 -8.33 -4.79 -0.36
N THR A 143 -9.35 -4.71 -1.19
CA THR A 143 -9.46 -3.65 -2.20
C THR A 143 -9.74 -2.33 -1.48
N PHE A 144 -8.73 -1.48 -1.43
CA PHE A 144 -8.73 -0.24 -0.71
C PHE A 144 -8.78 0.96 -1.67
N ASN A 145 -8.08 0.84 -2.78
CA ASN A 145 -7.98 1.83 -3.82
C ASN A 145 -8.55 1.27 -5.14
N VAL A 146 -9.85 1.44 -5.36
CA VAL A 146 -10.53 0.92 -6.56
C VAL A 146 -9.98 1.55 -7.86
N LYS A 147 -9.33 2.71 -7.76
CA LYS A 147 -8.77 3.47 -8.89
C LYS A 147 -7.27 3.27 -9.06
N GLY A 148 -6.60 2.58 -8.13
CA GLY A 148 -5.17 2.42 -8.14
C GLY A 148 -4.67 1.77 -9.43
N ASN A 149 -3.57 2.32 -9.94
CA ASN A 149 -2.91 1.78 -11.13
C ASN A 149 -1.42 2.16 -11.05
N PRO A 150 -0.54 1.24 -10.66
CA PRO A 150 0.88 1.57 -10.45
C PRO A 150 1.66 1.83 -11.74
N PHE A 151 0.95 2.18 -12.83
CA PHE A 151 1.51 2.43 -14.16
C PHE A 151 0.93 3.68 -14.83
N ASP A 152 0.23 4.55 -14.13
CA ASP A 152 -0.43 5.74 -14.71
C ASP A 152 0.22 7.07 -14.28
N ASN A 153 1.33 6.98 -13.54
CA ASN A 153 2.10 8.11 -13.03
C ASN A 153 1.29 9.00 -12.07
N ARG A 154 0.45 8.39 -11.24
CA ARG A 154 -0.37 9.05 -10.22
C ARG A 154 -0.42 8.18 -8.97
N PHE A 155 -0.66 8.83 -7.84
CA PHE A 155 -1.03 8.18 -6.59
C PHE A 155 -2.38 8.72 -6.10
N GLU A 156 -3.03 8.00 -5.22
CA GLU A 156 -4.23 8.46 -4.52
C GLU A 156 -3.92 8.82 -3.08
N VAL A 157 -4.37 10.01 -2.66
CA VAL A 157 -4.48 10.39 -1.25
C VAL A 157 -5.87 9.98 -0.77
N ILE A 158 -5.90 9.07 0.18
CA ILE A 158 -7.14 8.47 0.69
C ILE A 158 -7.25 8.76 2.18
N VAL A 159 -8.36 9.36 2.60
CA VAL A 159 -8.67 9.56 4.03
C VAL A 159 -9.84 8.67 4.41
N ILE A 160 -9.63 7.84 5.43
CA ILE A 160 -10.65 6.97 6.00
C ILE A 160 -11.07 7.53 7.36
N GLY A 161 -12.36 7.74 7.52
CA GLY A 161 -12.97 8.13 8.77
C GLY A 161 -12.90 7.03 9.85
N ARG A 162 -13.69 7.17 10.90
CA ARG A 162 -13.73 6.13 11.94
C ARG A 162 -14.37 4.86 11.43
N ILE A 163 -13.75 3.73 11.75
CA ILE A 163 -14.25 2.40 11.42
C ILE A 163 -15.21 1.95 12.51
N ASN A 164 -16.42 1.54 12.14
CA ASN A 164 -17.39 1.01 13.09
C ASN A 164 -17.14 -0.49 13.33
N LEU A 165 -16.69 -0.81 14.54
CA LEU A 165 -16.36 -2.18 14.92
C LEU A 165 -17.57 -3.13 14.82
N GLY A 166 -18.76 -2.67 15.15
CA GLY A 166 -19.98 -3.48 15.02
C GLY A 166 -20.35 -3.79 13.57
N ALA A 167 -20.00 -2.92 12.63
CA ALA A 167 -20.16 -3.17 11.20
C ALA A 167 -19.13 -4.20 10.71
N VAL A 168 -17.87 -4.11 11.16
CA VAL A 168 -16.81 -5.10 10.86
C VAL A 168 -17.22 -6.50 11.33
N VAL A 169 -17.73 -6.65 12.55
CA VAL A 169 -18.15 -7.93 13.10
C VAL A 169 -19.35 -8.51 12.35
N ARG A 170 -20.34 -7.67 11.95
CA ARG A 170 -21.54 -8.13 11.24
C ARG A 170 -21.29 -8.58 9.81
N ALA A 171 -20.44 -7.86 9.09
CA ALA A 171 -20.17 -8.15 7.67
C ALA A 171 -19.14 -9.25 7.45
N GLY A 172 -18.37 -9.62 8.49
CA GLY A 172 -17.14 -10.35 8.31
C GLY A 172 -16.06 -9.45 7.68
N TRP A 173 -14.81 -9.69 8.03
CA TRP A 173 -13.72 -8.78 7.73
C TRP A 173 -13.55 -8.48 6.23
N THR A 174 -13.48 -9.52 5.40
CA THR A 174 -13.25 -9.38 3.94
C THR A 174 -14.43 -8.71 3.24
N LYS A 175 -15.65 -9.10 3.59
CA LYS A 175 -16.88 -8.58 3.01
C LYS A 175 -17.11 -7.11 3.42
N PHE A 176 -16.77 -6.78 4.67
CA PHE A 176 -16.88 -5.42 5.18
C PHE A 176 -16.04 -4.42 4.36
N PHE A 177 -14.78 -4.74 4.09
CA PHE A 177 -13.92 -3.83 3.32
C PHE A 177 -14.26 -3.78 1.82
N ASN A 178 -14.78 -4.85 1.25
CA ASN A 178 -15.20 -4.86 -0.15
C ASN A 178 -16.56 -4.18 -0.37
N GLU A 179 -17.42 -4.12 0.65
CA GLU A 179 -18.77 -3.53 0.57
C GLU A 179 -18.90 -2.20 1.33
N MET A 180 -17.82 -1.73 1.97
CA MET A 180 -17.88 -0.51 2.76
C MET A 180 -18.24 0.68 1.86
N LYS A 181 -19.52 1.05 1.83
CA LYS A 181 -19.94 2.37 1.42
C LYS A 181 -19.45 3.32 2.50
N TYR A 182 -18.35 3.99 2.23
CA TYR A 182 -17.67 4.84 3.18
C TYR A 182 -18.42 6.14 3.33
N ASP A 183 -19.25 6.30 4.33
CA ASP A 183 -19.81 7.62 4.70
C ASP A 183 -18.70 8.63 5.03
N ASN A 184 -17.46 8.16 5.21
CA ASN A 184 -16.28 8.95 5.54
C ASN A 184 -15.05 8.54 4.71
N TYR A 185 -15.22 8.18 3.45
CA TYR A 185 -14.14 7.91 2.52
C TYR A 185 -13.92 9.10 1.60
N PHE A 186 -12.72 9.61 1.57
CA PHE A 186 -12.30 10.65 0.63
C PHE A 186 -11.11 10.15 -0.17
N CYS A 187 -11.14 10.34 -1.47
CA CYS A 187 -10.06 9.94 -2.36
C CYS A 187 -9.83 11.03 -3.41
N VAL A 188 -8.56 11.40 -3.58
CA VAL A 188 -8.14 12.31 -4.65
C VAL A 188 -6.81 11.83 -5.22
N SER A 189 -6.72 11.83 -6.55
CA SER A 189 -5.51 11.43 -7.28
C SER A 189 -4.63 12.64 -7.60
N GLY A 190 -3.32 12.46 -7.56
CA GLY A 190 -2.34 13.49 -7.86
C GLY A 190 -0.95 12.96 -8.15
N ARG A 191 -0.03 13.90 -8.40
CA ARG A 191 1.38 13.63 -8.65
C ARG A 191 2.30 14.21 -7.58
N ARG A 192 1.81 15.24 -6.86
CA ARG A 192 2.49 15.86 -5.73
C ARG A 192 1.50 16.15 -4.64
N ALA A 193 1.87 15.88 -3.40
CA ALA A 193 1.07 16.25 -2.25
C ALA A 193 1.96 16.66 -1.07
N SER A 194 1.42 17.56 -0.25
CA SER A 194 1.99 17.94 1.03
C SER A 194 0.91 17.75 2.09
N VAL A 195 1.20 17.03 3.17
CA VAL A 195 0.20 16.62 4.17
C VAL A 195 0.65 17.02 5.56
N ASP A 196 -0.09 17.92 6.21
CA ASP A 196 0.05 18.26 7.62
C ASP A 196 -0.90 17.41 8.47
N ILE A 197 -0.35 16.78 9.49
CA ILE A 197 -1.05 15.89 10.41
C ILE A 197 -1.12 16.58 11.77
N SER A 198 -2.28 16.61 12.40
CA SER A 198 -2.51 17.33 13.66
C SER A 198 -1.58 16.94 14.82
N ARG A 199 -0.87 15.83 14.72
CA ARG A 199 0.14 15.37 15.69
C ARG A 199 1.10 14.38 15.03
N VAL A 200 2.26 14.19 15.65
CA VAL A 200 3.27 13.21 15.21
C VAL A 200 2.69 11.81 15.31
N THR A 201 2.76 11.06 14.22
CA THR A 201 2.30 9.67 14.13
C THR A 201 3.30 8.80 13.37
N THR A 202 3.15 7.50 13.45
CA THR A 202 3.98 6.55 12.71
C THR A 202 3.56 6.55 11.23
N LEU A 203 4.55 6.62 10.34
CA LEU A 203 4.40 6.34 8.92
C LEU A 203 4.75 4.86 8.69
N GLN A 204 3.90 4.16 7.99
CA GLN A 204 4.14 2.85 7.43
C GLN A 204 4.36 3.00 5.91
N VAL A 205 5.30 2.28 5.33
CA VAL A 205 5.57 2.25 3.88
C VAL A 205 5.72 0.78 3.46
N ASP A 206 4.84 0.32 2.58
CA ASP A 206 4.82 -1.04 2.04
C ASP A 206 4.92 -2.16 3.10
N GLY A 207 4.29 -1.96 4.27
CA GLY A 207 4.25 -2.92 5.37
C GLY A 207 5.35 -2.73 6.42
N GLU A 208 6.26 -1.78 6.27
CA GLU A 208 7.36 -1.51 7.22
C GLU A 208 7.25 -0.14 7.89
N VAL A 209 7.82 0.02 9.07
CA VAL A 209 7.84 1.30 9.78
C VAL A 209 8.85 2.24 9.14
N GLY A 210 8.38 3.30 8.49
CA GLY A 210 9.20 4.33 7.84
C GLY A 210 9.65 5.48 8.74
N GLY A 211 9.12 5.56 9.98
CA GLY A 211 9.47 6.63 10.92
C GLY A 211 8.26 7.29 11.57
N ARG A 212 8.46 8.47 12.17
CA ARG A 212 7.40 9.25 12.84
C ARG A 212 7.40 10.67 12.33
N PHE A 213 6.25 11.11 11.84
CA PHE A 213 6.09 12.41 11.19
C PHE A 213 4.76 13.08 11.59
N ASN A 214 4.73 14.40 11.47
CA ASN A 214 3.51 15.20 11.47
C ASN A 214 3.35 15.99 10.16
N HIS A 215 4.31 15.79 9.22
CA HIS A 215 4.31 16.37 7.90
C HIS A 215 4.87 15.36 6.89
N LEU A 216 4.19 15.21 5.75
CA LEU A 216 4.63 14.36 4.65
C LEU A 216 4.73 15.17 3.36
N GLU A 217 5.87 15.06 2.70
CA GLU A 217 6.05 15.45 1.31
C GLU A 217 5.96 14.21 0.43
N VAL A 218 5.10 14.26 -0.58
CA VAL A 218 4.77 13.12 -1.44
C VAL A 218 4.88 13.55 -2.89
N GLU A 219 5.65 12.79 -3.66
CA GLU A 219 5.79 13.03 -5.09
C GLU A 219 5.95 11.71 -5.87
N MET A 220 5.51 11.73 -7.11
CA MET A 220 5.84 10.67 -8.05
C MET A 220 7.31 10.72 -8.41
N GLU A 221 7.99 9.58 -8.35
CA GLU A 221 9.35 9.47 -8.86
C GLU A 221 9.39 9.65 -10.37
N GLU A 222 10.40 10.36 -10.85
CA GLU A 222 10.63 10.50 -12.30
C GLU A 222 11.20 9.21 -12.89
N GLU A 223 12.11 8.57 -12.14
CA GLU A 223 12.73 7.32 -12.52
C GLU A 223 11.83 6.14 -12.19
N LYS A 224 11.52 5.36 -13.21
CA LYS A 224 10.65 4.18 -13.11
C LYS A 224 11.47 2.91 -13.17
N VAL A 225 10.87 1.82 -12.73
CA VAL A 225 11.48 0.49 -12.76
C VAL A 225 10.77 -0.36 -13.81
N PRO A 226 11.45 -0.83 -14.85
CA PRO A 226 10.86 -1.81 -15.76
C PRO A 226 10.57 -3.10 -14.99
N VAL A 227 9.32 -3.55 -14.98
CA VAL A 227 8.92 -4.80 -14.33
C VAL A 227 8.41 -5.81 -15.34
N LEU A 228 8.78 -7.07 -15.12
CA LEU A 228 8.31 -8.20 -15.91
C LEU A 228 7.22 -8.94 -15.13
N PHE A 229 6.10 -9.20 -15.77
CA PHE A 229 5.00 -9.94 -15.19
C PHE A 229 4.31 -10.84 -16.23
N CYS A 230 3.64 -11.87 -15.73
CA CYS A 230 2.96 -12.82 -16.57
C CYS A 230 1.66 -12.23 -17.12
N ARG A 231 1.30 -12.60 -18.34
CA ARG A 231 -0.06 -12.37 -18.82
C ARG A 231 -0.93 -13.46 -18.22
N THR A 232 -1.94 -13.09 -17.44
CA THR A 232 -2.99 -14.06 -17.09
C THR A 232 -3.65 -14.54 -18.38
N PRO A 233 -3.78 -15.85 -18.62
CA PRO A 233 -4.64 -16.33 -19.68
C PRO A 233 -6.05 -15.77 -19.44
N ARG A 234 -6.62 -15.13 -20.44
CA ARG A 234 -8.01 -14.69 -20.39
C ARG A 234 -8.94 -15.89 -20.50
#